data_a227f5bbf53db2d95846b9b0234f8107
#
_entry.id   a227f5bbf53db2d95846b9b0234f8107
#
_cell.length_a   1.000
_cell.length_b   1.000
_cell.length_c   1.000
_cell.angle_alpha   90.00
_cell.angle_beta   90.00
_cell.angle_gamma   90.00
#
_symmetry.space_group_name_H-M   'P 1'
#
loop_
_entity.id
_entity.type
_entity.pdbx_description
1 polymer ?
#
loop_
_entity_poly.entity_id
_entity_poly.type
_entity_poly.pdbx_seq_one_letter_code
_entity_poly.pdbx_strand_id
1 'polypeptide(L)'
;MTPGVTASTVYLCTVFIVLFNVYVDSQDTDAQLCKMCEGTVPQDSPVWDFCLTKGHIRGRCCFGNETSNVDAIIGLDLANCSISHVEHLYNSSTAFIIDLSNNPISNLSDFIFQGFSHLTHLLLPSKLECPGGNASWEKVEVKNNARICKGQKNICNQSNQTSWDCPENSFCSPYGPGFFECSCLHHFHGYKCMRQGEFPIVKVLGILTGSTVVVSSLLWFTQRRKAKNI
;
A
#
# COMPACT_ATOMS: atom_id res chain seq x y z
N MET A 1 18.07 -15.15 -45.15
CA MET A 1 17.01 -14.12 -44.98
C MET A 1 16.49 -14.30 -43.54
N THR A 2 16.99 -13.51 -42.59
CA THR A 2 16.50 -13.48 -41.24
C THR A 2 15.23 -12.65 -41.19
N PRO A 3 14.11 -13.11 -40.59
CA PRO A 3 12.90 -12.31 -40.51
C PRO A 3 13.17 -11.09 -39.63
N GLY A 4 13.05 -9.90 -40.24
CA GLY A 4 13.23 -8.64 -39.51
C GLY A 4 12.20 -8.51 -38.42
N VAL A 5 12.67 -8.39 -37.17
CA VAL A 5 11.84 -8.06 -36.00
C VAL A 5 11.17 -6.72 -36.25
N THR A 6 9.84 -6.70 -36.38
CA THR A 6 9.10 -5.47 -36.63
C THR A 6 9.12 -4.59 -35.38
N ALA A 7 9.15 -3.26 -35.58
CA ALA A 7 9.14 -2.28 -34.49
C ALA A 7 7.97 -2.50 -33.51
N SER A 8 6.86 -3.06 -33.97
CA SER A 8 5.69 -3.43 -33.16
C SER A 8 5.98 -4.57 -32.19
N THR A 9 6.77 -5.58 -32.61
CA THR A 9 7.16 -6.70 -31.73
C THR A 9 8.11 -6.25 -30.62
N VAL A 10 9.03 -5.34 -30.93
CA VAL A 10 9.96 -4.76 -29.94
C VAL A 10 9.18 -3.94 -28.91
N TYR A 11 8.19 -3.14 -29.35
CA TYR A 11 7.38 -2.32 -28.46
C TYR A 11 6.49 -3.18 -27.53
N LEU A 12 5.85 -4.20 -28.04
CA LEU A 12 5.08 -5.16 -27.24
C LEU A 12 5.97 -5.88 -26.22
N CYS A 13 7.17 -6.30 -26.60
CA CYS A 13 8.13 -6.91 -25.69
C CYS A 13 8.59 -5.94 -24.61
N THR A 14 8.87 -4.67 -24.92
CA THR A 14 9.29 -3.68 -23.91
C THR A 14 8.17 -3.36 -22.92
N VAL A 15 6.93 -3.20 -23.38
CA VAL A 15 5.77 -3.01 -22.48
C VAL A 15 5.56 -4.25 -21.61
N PHE A 16 5.67 -5.46 -22.15
CA PHE A 16 5.56 -6.70 -21.37
C PHE A 16 6.67 -6.82 -20.32
N ILE A 17 7.93 -6.49 -20.70
CA ILE A 17 9.06 -6.50 -19.77
C ILE A 17 8.87 -5.49 -18.64
N VAL A 18 8.41 -4.28 -18.94
CA VAL A 18 8.15 -3.25 -17.91
C VAL A 18 7.02 -3.69 -16.97
N LEU A 19 5.90 -4.20 -17.49
CA LEU A 19 4.80 -4.70 -16.69
C LEU A 19 5.21 -5.93 -15.85
N PHE A 20 6.02 -6.81 -16.42
CA PHE A 20 6.52 -8.00 -15.73
C PHE A 20 7.51 -7.64 -14.62
N ASN A 21 8.42 -6.68 -14.85
CA ASN A 21 9.35 -6.21 -13.82
C ASN A 21 8.61 -5.51 -12.66
N VAL A 22 7.59 -4.69 -12.95
CA VAL A 22 6.75 -4.07 -11.91
C VAL A 22 6.01 -5.12 -11.09
N TYR A 23 5.50 -6.19 -11.72
CA TYR A 23 4.82 -7.27 -11.02
C TYR A 23 5.77 -8.13 -10.15
N VAL A 24 6.96 -8.42 -10.67
CA VAL A 24 7.99 -9.22 -9.95
C VAL A 24 8.54 -8.43 -8.75
N ASP A 25 8.76 -7.12 -8.89
CA ASP A 25 9.25 -6.26 -7.82
C ASP A 25 8.26 -6.18 -6.63
N SER A 26 6.96 -6.19 -6.92
CA SER A 26 5.91 -6.21 -5.89
C SER A 26 5.89 -7.49 -5.05
N GLN A 27 6.16 -8.65 -5.62
CA GLN A 27 6.18 -9.92 -4.88
C GLN A 27 7.43 -10.12 -4.03
N ASP A 28 8.56 -9.52 -4.43
CA ASP A 28 9.82 -9.67 -3.71
C ASP A 28 9.86 -8.81 -2.43
N THR A 29 9.18 -7.67 -2.43
CA THR A 29 9.10 -6.76 -1.28
C THR A 29 8.30 -7.34 -0.09
N ASP A 30 7.21 -8.07 -0.34
CA ASP A 30 6.43 -8.74 0.72
C ASP A 30 7.24 -9.85 1.39
N ALA A 31 7.96 -10.64 0.58
CA ALA A 31 8.85 -11.68 1.08
C ALA A 31 10.02 -11.09 1.91
N GLN A 32 10.49 -9.90 1.57
CA GLN A 32 11.56 -9.21 2.27
C GLN A 32 11.10 -8.68 3.63
N LEU A 33 9.88 -8.12 3.74
CA LEU A 33 9.31 -7.64 5.00
C LEU A 33 9.17 -8.78 6.01
N CYS A 34 8.69 -9.94 5.59
CA CYS A 34 8.49 -11.11 6.44
C CYS A 34 9.80 -11.79 6.89
N LYS A 35 10.92 -11.45 6.25
CA LYS A 35 12.27 -11.93 6.56
C LYS A 35 13.17 -10.85 7.18
N MET A 36 12.63 -9.69 7.50
CA MET A 36 13.37 -8.57 8.07
C MET A 36 14.02 -8.94 9.42
N CYS A 37 13.43 -9.86 10.14
CA CYS A 37 14.03 -10.52 11.30
C CYS A 37 14.22 -12.01 11.05
N GLU A 38 15.21 -12.58 11.70
CA GLU A 38 15.38 -14.05 11.74
C GLU A 38 14.26 -14.71 12.55
N GLY A 39 13.90 -15.94 12.16
CA GLY A 39 12.94 -16.77 12.85
C GLY A 39 11.49 -16.57 12.36
N THR A 40 10.56 -17.04 13.19
CA THR A 40 9.12 -16.99 12.94
C THR A 40 8.45 -16.20 14.06
N VAL A 41 7.14 -15.89 13.90
CA VAL A 41 6.34 -15.28 14.94
C VAL A 41 6.43 -16.11 16.24
N PRO A 42 6.85 -15.53 17.38
CA PRO A 42 6.90 -16.24 18.67
C PRO A 42 5.51 -16.67 19.16
N GLN A 43 5.44 -17.84 19.83
CA GLN A 43 4.16 -18.39 20.32
C GLN A 43 3.50 -17.56 21.43
N ASP A 44 4.25 -16.71 22.10
CA ASP A 44 3.79 -15.78 23.14
C ASP A 44 3.43 -14.39 22.60
N SER A 45 3.55 -14.21 21.28
CA SER A 45 3.23 -12.95 20.60
C SER A 45 1.72 -12.76 20.41
N PRO A 46 1.19 -11.54 20.59
CA PRO A 46 -0.20 -11.23 20.22
C PRO A 46 -0.52 -11.50 18.75
N VAL A 47 0.48 -11.42 17.86
CA VAL A 47 0.33 -11.75 16.43
C VAL A 47 0.13 -13.25 16.23
N TRP A 48 0.76 -14.08 17.06
CA TRP A 48 0.56 -15.53 17.02
C TRP A 48 -0.88 -15.90 17.35
N ASP A 49 -1.40 -15.41 18.47
CA ASP A 49 -2.78 -15.70 18.90
C ASP A 49 -3.80 -15.25 17.85
N PHE A 50 -3.58 -14.07 17.24
CA PHE A 50 -4.41 -13.58 16.16
C PHE A 50 -4.33 -14.50 14.94
N CYS A 51 -3.15 -14.94 14.56
CA CYS A 51 -2.92 -15.72 13.37
C CYS A 51 -3.50 -17.15 13.45
N LEU A 52 -3.48 -17.76 14.62
CA LEU A 52 -4.08 -19.09 14.85
C LEU A 52 -5.56 -19.16 14.43
N THR A 53 -6.27 -18.04 14.54
CA THR A 53 -7.70 -17.98 14.24
C THR A 53 -8.03 -17.46 12.84
N LYS A 54 -7.12 -16.72 12.21
CA LYS A 54 -7.41 -15.94 11.01
C LYS A 54 -6.56 -16.30 9.79
N GLY A 55 -5.43 -16.98 10.00
CA GLY A 55 -4.48 -17.19 8.91
C GLY A 55 -3.43 -18.25 9.19
N HIS A 56 -2.33 -18.15 8.48
CA HIS A 56 -1.15 -19.01 8.65
C HIS A 56 0.12 -18.18 8.73
N ILE A 57 1.11 -18.67 9.45
CA ILE A 57 2.38 -17.98 9.71
C ILE A 57 3.42 -18.39 8.66
N ARG A 58 4.10 -17.38 8.09
CA ARG A 58 5.27 -17.55 7.24
C ARG A 58 6.31 -16.49 7.63
N GLY A 59 7.43 -16.91 8.22
CA GLY A 59 8.41 -15.99 8.80
C GLY A 59 7.78 -15.14 9.91
N ARG A 60 7.96 -13.85 9.83
CA ARG A 60 7.40 -12.86 10.79
C ARG A 60 6.02 -12.33 10.40
N CYS A 61 5.40 -12.88 9.36
CA CYS A 61 4.09 -12.47 8.87
C CYS A 61 3.02 -13.53 9.14
N CYS A 62 1.81 -13.04 9.34
CA CYS A 62 0.58 -13.79 9.28
C CYS A 62 -0.15 -13.46 7.98
N PHE A 63 -0.43 -14.47 7.18
CA PHE A 63 -1.17 -14.38 5.92
C PHE A 63 -2.61 -14.86 6.12
N GLY A 64 -3.55 -14.16 5.50
CA GLY A 64 -4.98 -14.51 5.57
C GLY A 64 -5.33 -15.82 4.84
N ASN A 65 -6.37 -16.50 5.32
CA ASN A 65 -6.89 -17.72 4.71
C ASN A 65 -7.98 -17.46 3.66
N GLU A 66 -8.30 -16.20 3.35
CA GLU A 66 -9.36 -15.87 2.41
C GLU A 66 -8.97 -16.23 0.98
N THR A 67 -9.90 -16.89 0.27
CA THR A 67 -9.70 -17.45 -1.07
C THR A 67 -9.44 -16.41 -2.16
N SER A 68 -9.68 -15.13 -1.89
CA SER A 68 -9.52 -14.04 -2.85
C SER A 68 -8.17 -13.31 -2.75
N ASN A 69 -7.49 -13.36 -1.58
CA ASN A 69 -6.20 -12.71 -1.34
C ASN A 69 -5.33 -13.61 -0.45
N VAL A 70 -4.94 -14.76 -0.98
CA VAL A 70 -4.15 -15.79 -0.25
C VAL A 70 -2.83 -15.25 0.31
N ASP A 71 -2.27 -14.23 -0.30
CA ASP A 71 -0.98 -13.65 0.07
C ASP A 71 -1.08 -12.31 0.82
N ALA A 72 -2.28 -11.89 1.26
CA ALA A 72 -2.41 -10.64 2.01
C ALA A 72 -1.85 -10.79 3.44
N ILE A 73 -0.96 -9.88 3.82
CA ILE A 73 -0.41 -9.82 5.17
C ILE A 73 -1.47 -9.22 6.10
N ILE A 74 -2.02 -10.05 7.00
CA ILE A 74 -3.03 -9.64 7.99
C ILE A 74 -2.45 -9.40 9.39
N GLY A 75 -1.21 -9.83 9.62
CA GLY A 75 -0.48 -9.58 10.86
C GLY A 75 1.03 -9.57 10.63
N LEU A 76 1.74 -8.74 11.39
CA LEU A 76 3.19 -8.55 11.27
C LEU A 76 3.83 -8.47 12.64
N ASP A 77 4.78 -9.37 12.93
CA ASP A 77 5.55 -9.38 14.16
C ASP A 77 7.00 -8.99 13.87
N LEU A 78 7.33 -7.77 14.17
CA LEU A 78 8.70 -7.23 14.10
C LEU A 78 9.22 -6.87 15.49
N ALA A 79 8.69 -7.47 16.55
CA ALA A 79 9.17 -7.25 17.90
C ALA A 79 10.61 -7.75 18.07
N ASN A 80 11.42 -6.96 18.78
CA ASN A 80 12.80 -7.31 19.10
C ASN A 80 13.69 -7.60 17.87
N CYS A 81 13.49 -6.85 16.78
CA CYS A 81 14.21 -7.01 15.51
C CYS A 81 15.38 -6.02 15.34
N SER A 82 15.75 -5.29 16.38
CA SER A 82 16.80 -4.25 16.36
C SER A 82 16.54 -3.16 15.31
N ILE A 83 15.28 -2.91 14.97
CA ILE A 83 14.87 -1.92 13.97
C ILE A 83 15.01 -0.53 14.59
N SER A 84 15.78 0.35 13.95
CA SER A 84 15.93 1.75 14.34
C SER A 84 15.08 2.70 13.48
N HIS A 85 14.80 2.31 12.24
CA HIS A 85 13.98 3.05 11.29
C HIS A 85 12.95 2.12 10.66
N VAL A 86 11.74 2.61 10.53
CA VAL A 86 10.64 1.86 9.89
C VAL A 86 10.38 2.48 8.54
N GLU A 87 10.59 1.69 7.49
CA GLU A 87 10.31 2.06 6.12
C GLU A 87 9.52 0.93 5.46
N HIS A 88 8.80 1.24 4.38
CA HIS A 88 8.15 0.25 3.52
C HIS A 88 7.08 -0.65 4.16
N LEU A 89 6.39 -0.18 5.22
CA LEU A 89 5.25 -0.93 5.77
C LEU A 89 4.02 -0.95 4.85
N TYR A 90 3.97 -0.13 3.81
CA TYR A 90 2.79 0.00 2.93
C TYR A 90 2.32 -1.32 2.32
N ASN A 91 3.23 -2.29 2.13
CA ASN A 91 2.89 -3.63 1.63
C ASN A 91 2.06 -4.45 2.63
N SER A 92 2.06 -4.07 3.91
CA SER A 92 1.24 -4.67 4.96
C SER A 92 0.03 -3.80 5.33
N SER A 93 -0.43 -2.91 4.45
CA SER A 93 -1.57 -2.02 4.70
C SER A 93 -2.88 -2.75 5.01
N THR A 94 -2.99 -4.02 4.65
CA THR A 94 -4.08 -4.94 5.00
C THR A 94 -3.99 -5.50 6.42
N ALA A 95 -2.90 -5.22 7.16
CA ALA A 95 -2.68 -5.78 8.48
C ALA A 95 -3.68 -5.26 9.52
N PHE A 96 -4.19 -6.18 10.33
CA PHE A 96 -5.02 -5.91 11.51
C PHE A 96 -4.19 -5.73 12.76
N ILE A 97 -3.04 -6.37 12.83
CA ILE A 97 -2.13 -6.33 13.97
C ILE A 97 -0.68 -6.19 13.53
N ILE A 98 0.03 -5.24 14.16
CA ILE A 98 1.47 -5.03 13.94
C ILE A 98 2.15 -4.89 15.28
N ASP A 99 3.23 -5.65 15.49
CA ASP A 99 4.08 -5.55 16.66
C ASP A 99 5.47 -5.01 16.28
N LEU A 100 5.77 -3.80 16.74
CA LEU A 100 7.08 -3.13 16.61
C LEU A 100 7.74 -2.92 17.97
N SER A 101 7.21 -3.56 19.04
CA SER A 101 7.72 -3.39 20.40
C SER A 101 9.18 -3.85 20.53
N ASN A 102 9.85 -3.40 21.59
CA ASN A 102 11.23 -3.76 21.91
C ASN A 102 12.25 -3.47 20.79
N ASN A 103 11.98 -2.46 19.95
CA ASN A 103 12.91 -1.98 18.96
C ASN A 103 13.51 -0.61 19.36
N PRO A 104 14.73 -0.28 18.93
CA PRO A 104 15.36 1.02 19.21
C PRO A 104 14.84 2.14 18.30
N ILE A 105 13.56 2.12 17.96
CA ILE A 105 12.92 3.15 17.14
C ILE A 105 12.83 4.43 17.96
N SER A 106 13.44 5.51 17.48
CA SER A 106 13.46 6.81 18.16
C SER A 106 12.39 7.76 17.65
N ASN A 107 12.01 7.62 16.40
CA ASN A 107 10.98 8.45 15.75
C ASN A 107 10.18 7.62 14.76
N LEU A 108 8.88 7.84 14.71
CA LEU A 108 7.96 7.15 13.83
C LEU A 108 6.99 8.18 13.27
N SER A 109 7.01 8.35 11.96
CA SER A 109 6.07 9.27 11.28
C SER A 109 4.68 8.65 11.19
N ASP A 110 3.65 9.42 11.51
CA ASP A 110 2.26 9.00 11.36
C ASP A 110 1.92 8.61 9.92
N PHE A 111 2.57 9.23 8.94
CA PHE A 111 2.37 8.97 7.51
C PHE A 111 2.69 7.54 7.09
N ILE A 112 3.51 6.82 7.84
CA ILE A 112 3.83 5.41 7.59
C ILE A 112 2.57 4.52 7.68
N PHE A 113 1.58 4.95 8.47
CA PHE A 113 0.33 4.23 8.68
C PHE A 113 -0.83 4.72 7.78
N GLN A 114 -0.55 5.56 6.80
CA GLN A 114 -1.55 5.85 5.76
C GLN A 114 -1.87 4.59 4.95
N GLY A 115 -3.15 4.37 4.67
CA GLY A 115 -3.66 3.17 4.01
C GLY A 115 -4.01 2.02 4.97
N PHE A 116 -3.58 2.07 6.24
CA PHE A 116 -3.89 1.03 7.23
C PHE A 116 -5.31 1.18 7.83
N SER A 117 -6.32 1.08 6.98
CA SER A 117 -7.72 1.27 7.38
C SER A 117 -8.26 0.16 8.29
N HIS A 118 -7.62 -1.01 8.30
CA HIS A 118 -8.04 -2.20 9.07
C HIS A 118 -7.21 -2.45 10.34
N LEU A 119 -6.24 -1.60 10.65
CA LEU A 119 -5.34 -1.78 11.78
C LEU A 119 -6.11 -1.65 13.11
N THR A 120 -6.22 -2.74 13.84
CA THR A 120 -6.93 -2.80 15.14
C THR A 120 -6.00 -2.83 16.34
N HIS A 121 -4.79 -3.34 16.16
CA HIS A 121 -3.79 -3.46 17.22
C HIS A 121 -2.42 -3.04 16.71
N LEU A 122 -1.80 -2.09 17.41
CA LEU A 122 -0.44 -1.65 17.11
C LEU A 122 0.36 -1.61 18.42
N LEU A 123 1.47 -2.36 18.46
CA LEU A 123 2.39 -2.38 19.58
C LEU A 123 3.66 -1.62 19.20
N LEU A 124 4.05 -0.65 20.01
CA LEU A 124 5.20 0.23 19.79
C LEU A 124 6.14 0.22 21.01
N PRO A 125 7.40 0.64 20.86
CA PRO A 125 8.24 1.02 22.00
C PRO A 125 7.51 2.05 22.87
N SER A 126 7.58 1.91 24.21
CA SER A 126 6.83 2.72 25.18
C SER A 126 7.04 4.23 25.05
N LYS A 127 8.18 4.65 24.49
CA LYS A 127 8.55 6.06 24.28
C LYS A 127 7.82 6.72 23.11
N LEU A 128 7.33 5.94 22.17
CA LEU A 128 6.61 6.44 20.99
C LEU A 128 5.13 6.65 21.32
N GLU A 129 4.51 7.60 20.66
CA GLU A 129 3.07 7.82 20.71
C GLU A 129 2.34 6.97 19.66
N CYS A 130 1.05 6.72 19.89
CA CYS A 130 0.22 6.07 18.89
C CYS A 130 0.02 6.99 17.69
N PRO A 131 0.15 6.48 16.43
CA PRO A 131 -0.04 7.29 15.24
C PRO A 131 -1.44 7.91 15.20
N GLY A 132 -1.52 9.14 14.70
CA GLY A 132 -2.74 9.95 14.75
C GLY A 132 -3.12 10.45 16.14
N GLY A 133 -2.23 10.25 17.15
CA GLY A 133 -2.44 10.60 18.55
C GLY A 133 -3.40 9.67 19.29
N ASN A 134 -3.45 9.80 20.61
CA ASN A 134 -4.27 8.93 21.47
C ASN A 134 -5.78 9.03 21.16
N ALA A 135 -6.24 10.14 20.62
CA ALA A 135 -7.65 10.35 20.28
C ALA A 135 -8.13 9.44 19.13
N SER A 136 -7.22 8.99 18.26
CA SER A 136 -7.50 8.10 17.13
C SER A 136 -7.68 6.63 17.51
N TRP A 137 -7.52 6.30 18.80
CA TRP A 137 -7.61 4.94 19.30
C TRP A 137 -8.67 4.86 20.42
N GLU A 138 -9.33 3.71 20.53
CA GLU A 138 -10.29 3.46 21.61
C GLU A 138 -9.59 3.33 22.96
N LYS A 139 -8.45 2.64 22.96
CA LYS A 139 -7.67 2.37 24.16
C LYS A 139 -6.17 2.44 23.86
N VAL A 140 -5.46 3.19 24.70
CA VAL A 140 -3.99 3.27 24.69
C VAL A 140 -3.49 2.87 26.07
N GLU A 141 -2.61 1.89 26.10
CA GLU A 141 -2.02 1.35 27.34
C GLU A 141 -0.50 1.26 27.20
N VAL A 142 0.20 1.39 28.31
CA VAL A 142 1.65 1.08 28.40
C VAL A 142 1.80 -0.11 29.34
N LYS A 143 2.29 -1.22 28.80
CA LYS A 143 2.49 -2.47 29.54
C LYS A 143 3.77 -3.16 29.07
N ASN A 144 4.56 -3.70 29.99
CA ASN A 144 5.79 -4.45 29.67
C ASN A 144 6.75 -3.67 28.74
N ASN A 145 6.94 -2.38 28.99
CA ASN A 145 7.76 -1.49 28.16
C ASN A 145 7.29 -1.33 26.71
N ALA A 146 6.07 -1.74 26.38
CA ALA A 146 5.43 -1.53 25.09
C ALA A 146 4.23 -0.60 25.24
N ARG A 147 4.01 0.29 24.29
CA ARG A 147 2.79 1.04 24.10
C ARG A 147 1.85 0.26 23.19
N ILE A 148 0.63 0.04 23.64
CA ILE A 148 -0.37 -0.76 22.95
C ILE A 148 -1.52 0.17 22.55
N CYS A 149 -1.72 0.36 21.24
CA CYS A 149 -2.79 1.14 20.65
C CYS A 149 -3.84 0.15 20.13
N LYS A 150 -5.05 0.19 20.70
CA LYS A 150 -6.14 -0.76 20.39
C LYS A 150 -7.37 -0.03 19.87
N GLY A 151 -8.03 -0.64 18.88
CA GLY A 151 -9.29 -0.16 18.32
C GLY A 151 -9.10 1.18 17.61
N GLN A 152 -8.64 1.15 16.36
CA GLN A 152 -8.57 2.35 15.54
C GLN A 152 -9.97 2.92 15.39
N LYS A 153 -10.16 4.19 15.75
CA LYS A 153 -11.42 4.88 15.57
C LYS A 153 -11.60 5.32 14.13
N ASN A 154 -12.80 5.12 13.63
CA ASN A 154 -13.19 5.71 12.35
C ASN A 154 -13.42 7.21 12.51
N ILE A 155 -12.49 8.01 12.00
CA ILE A 155 -12.55 9.47 12.07
C ILE A 155 -13.77 10.04 11.34
N CYS A 156 -14.28 9.35 10.33
CA CYS A 156 -15.46 9.77 9.58
C CYS A 156 -16.77 9.68 10.40
N ASN A 157 -16.79 8.89 11.48
CA ASN A 157 -17.96 8.74 12.37
C ASN A 157 -17.98 9.77 13.51
N GLN A 158 -16.93 10.57 13.66
CA GLN A 158 -16.91 11.62 14.70
C GLN A 158 -17.75 12.80 14.22
N SER A 159 -18.94 12.86 14.70
CA SER A 159 -20.17 13.52 14.19
C SER A 159 -20.12 15.05 14.04
N ASN A 160 -19.00 15.74 14.24
CA ASN A 160 -19.00 17.21 14.22
C ASN A 160 -17.91 17.88 13.37
N GLN A 161 -17.02 17.18 12.71
CA GLN A 161 -15.91 17.83 12.00
C GLN A 161 -15.63 17.36 10.56
N THR A 162 -15.97 16.16 10.19
CA THR A 162 -15.45 15.56 8.94
C THR A 162 -16.35 15.67 7.70
N SER A 163 -17.64 15.96 7.87
CA SER A 163 -18.53 16.18 6.72
C SER A 163 -18.24 17.50 5.98
N TRP A 164 -17.47 18.39 6.61
CA TRP A 164 -17.13 19.70 6.05
C TRP A 164 -15.87 19.69 5.18
N ASP A 165 -15.03 18.70 5.35
CA ASP A 165 -13.72 18.63 4.67
C ASP A 165 -13.79 17.88 3.33
N CYS A 166 -14.84 17.08 3.10
CA CYS A 166 -15.03 16.39 1.84
C CYS A 166 -15.89 17.21 0.87
N PRO A 167 -15.51 17.29 -0.42
CA PRO A 167 -16.26 18.02 -1.43
C PRO A 167 -17.62 17.39 -1.69
N GLU A 168 -18.53 18.17 -2.30
CA GLU A 168 -19.80 17.66 -2.79
C GLU A 168 -19.58 16.43 -3.69
N ASN A 169 -20.52 15.49 -3.66
CA ASN A 169 -20.46 14.23 -4.40
C ASN A 169 -19.29 13.30 -3.98
N SER A 170 -18.81 13.44 -2.75
CA SER A 170 -17.87 12.52 -2.14
C SER A 170 -18.31 12.10 -0.74
N PHE A 171 -17.72 11.04 -0.24
CA PHE A 171 -17.91 10.58 1.12
C PHE A 171 -16.56 10.37 1.80
N CYS A 172 -16.56 10.52 3.12
CA CYS A 172 -15.39 10.27 3.94
C CYS A 172 -15.16 8.77 4.07
N SER A 173 -13.92 8.33 3.86
CA SER A 173 -13.47 6.95 4.08
C SER A 173 -12.25 6.96 5.02
N PRO A 174 -12.18 6.09 6.04
CA PRO A 174 -11.01 6.02 6.91
C PRO A 174 -9.79 5.54 6.11
N TYR A 175 -8.66 6.22 6.32
CA TYR A 175 -7.42 5.94 5.57
C TYR A 175 -6.22 5.70 6.51
N GLY A 176 -6.47 5.15 7.68
CA GLY A 176 -5.46 4.89 8.70
C GLY A 176 -5.69 5.68 9.99
N PRO A 177 -4.88 5.44 11.05
CA PRO A 177 -5.05 6.08 12.34
C PRO A 177 -4.91 7.61 12.25
N GLY A 178 -6.01 8.34 12.45
CA GLY A 178 -6.03 9.79 12.34
C GLY A 178 -6.09 10.35 10.92
N PHE A 179 -6.19 9.47 9.90
CA PHE A 179 -6.27 9.87 8.50
C PHE A 179 -7.63 9.47 7.88
N PHE A 180 -8.07 10.28 6.94
CA PHE A 180 -9.22 10.00 6.10
C PHE A 180 -8.93 10.41 4.66
N GLU A 181 -9.69 9.87 3.76
CA GLU A 181 -9.73 10.28 2.35
C GLU A 181 -11.17 10.56 1.92
N CYS A 182 -11.32 11.42 0.91
CA CYS A 182 -12.62 11.68 0.32
C CYS A 182 -12.74 10.89 -0.98
N SER A 183 -13.57 9.86 -0.96
CA SER A 183 -13.86 9.03 -2.14
C SER A 183 -15.08 9.55 -2.86
N CYS A 184 -15.03 9.63 -4.20
CA CYS A 184 -16.15 10.09 -4.99
C CYS A 184 -17.32 9.12 -4.89
N LEU A 185 -18.54 9.66 -4.82
CA LEU A 185 -19.77 8.88 -4.96
C LEU A 185 -19.82 8.19 -6.32
N HIS A 186 -20.59 7.11 -6.41
CA HIS A 186 -20.80 6.39 -7.66
C HIS A 186 -21.21 7.35 -8.78
N HIS A 187 -20.62 7.19 -9.96
CA HIS A 187 -20.78 8.07 -11.14
C HIS A 187 -20.14 9.46 -11.05
N PHE A 188 -19.39 9.76 -9.99
CA PHE A 188 -18.58 10.98 -9.92
C PHE A 188 -17.10 10.64 -9.99
N HIS A 189 -16.31 11.51 -10.64
CA HIS A 189 -14.87 11.31 -10.78
C HIS A 189 -14.12 12.63 -10.97
N GLY A 190 -12.78 12.54 -10.98
CA GLY A 190 -11.89 13.66 -11.22
C GLY A 190 -11.67 14.54 -9.99
N TYR A 191 -11.09 15.72 -10.21
CA TYR A 191 -10.74 16.62 -9.13
C TYR A 191 -11.97 17.04 -8.33
N LYS A 192 -11.95 16.84 -7.02
CA LYS A 192 -13.06 17.13 -6.10
C LYS A 192 -14.41 16.52 -6.50
N CYS A 193 -14.38 15.39 -7.23
CA CYS A 193 -15.61 14.69 -7.64
C CYS A 193 -16.61 15.56 -8.45
N MET A 194 -16.08 16.51 -9.22
CA MET A 194 -16.92 17.50 -9.94
C MET A 194 -17.44 16.98 -11.29
N ARG A 195 -16.88 15.87 -11.81
CA ARG A 195 -17.29 15.31 -13.11
C ARG A 195 -18.26 14.16 -12.88
N GLN A 196 -19.43 14.26 -13.49
CA GLN A 196 -20.42 13.21 -13.51
C GLN A 196 -20.23 12.29 -14.71
N GLY A 197 -20.48 11.00 -14.54
CA GLY A 197 -20.38 9.94 -15.55
C GLY A 197 -19.25 8.97 -15.26
N GLU A 198 -19.03 8.03 -16.18
CA GLU A 198 -17.93 7.09 -16.09
C GLU A 198 -16.63 7.70 -16.62
N PHE A 199 -15.51 7.36 -16.01
CA PHE A 199 -14.21 7.81 -16.50
C PHE A 199 -13.96 7.18 -17.89
N PRO A 200 -13.73 7.98 -18.94
CA PRO A 200 -13.64 7.47 -20.31
C PRO A 200 -12.30 6.81 -20.59
N ILE A 201 -12.03 5.68 -19.92
CA ILE A 201 -10.76 4.93 -19.99
C ILE A 201 -10.36 4.65 -21.44
N VAL A 202 -11.30 4.19 -22.27
CA VAL A 202 -11.04 3.85 -23.68
C VAL A 202 -10.60 5.07 -24.48
N LYS A 203 -11.22 6.24 -24.25
CA LYS A 203 -10.81 7.49 -24.93
C LYS A 203 -9.43 7.94 -24.50
N VAL A 204 -9.15 7.92 -23.18
CA VAL A 204 -7.85 8.33 -22.63
C VAL A 204 -6.73 7.40 -23.10
N LEU A 205 -6.90 6.09 -22.99
CA LEU A 205 -5.94 5.12 -23.46
C LEU A 205 -5.77 5.18 -24.99
N GLY A 206 -6.86 5.36 -25.73
CA GLY A 206 -6.82 5.49 -27.18
C GLY A 206 -6.01 6.73 -27.66
N ILE A 207 -6.17 7.87 -26.99
CA ILE A 207 -5.40 9.10 -27.29
C ILE A 207 -3.93 8.90 -26.92
N LEU A 208 -3.63 8.31 -25.74
CA LEU A 208 -2.25 8.07 -25.31
C LEU A 208 -1.52 7.09 -26.23
N THR A 209 -2.14 5.96 -26.55
CA THR A 209 -1.55 4.98 -27.47
C THR A 209 -1.41 5.53 -28.88
N GLY A 210 -2.42 6.23 -29.38
CA GLY A 210 -2.37 6.87 -30.71
C GLY A 210 -1.25 7.91 -30.79
N SER A 211 -1.10 8.77 -29.80
CA SER A 211 -0.04 9.78 -29.78
C SER A 211 1.36 9.15 -29.70
N THR A 212 1.55 8.11 -28.90
CA THR A 212 2.83 7.41 -28.81
C THR A 212 3.20 6.71 -30.10
N VAL A 213 2.26 6.10 -30.80
CA VAL A 213 2.50 5.49 -32.12
C VAL A 213 2.91 6.54 -33.18
N VAL A 214 2.23 7.68 -33.20
CA VAL A 214 2.56 8.78 -34.12
C VAL A 214 3.96 9.31 -33.86
N VAL A 215 4.29 9.63 -32.60
CA VAL A 215 5.62 10.14 -32.23
C VAL A 215 6.71 9.11 -32.55
N SER A 216 6.50 7.85 -32.21
CA SER A 216 7.45 6.76 -32.48
C SER A 216 7.69 6.59 -34.01
N SER A 217 6.62 6.67 -34.77
CA SER A 217 6.72 6.59 -36.26
C SER A 217 7.52 7.76 -36.87
N LEU A 218 7.26 8.98 -36.36
CA LEU A 218 8.01 10.18 -36.82
C LEU A 218 9.50 10.09 -36.47
N LEU A 219 9.82 9.65 -35.24
CA LEU A 219 11.19 9.43 -34.82
C LEU A 219 11.88 8.36 -35.66
N TRP A 220 11.20 7.24 -35.92
CA TRP A 220 11.74 6.19 -36.82
C TRP A 220 12.02 6.68 -38.23
N PHE A 221 11.09 7.44 -38.83
CA PHE A 221 11.28 8.01 -40.16
C PHE A 221 12.45 9.00 -40.23
N THR A 222 12.59 9.86 -39.21
CA THR A 222 13.69 10.83 -39.14
C THR A 222 15.06 10.16 -38.99
N GLN A 223 15.14 9.13 -38.13
CA GLN A 223 16.36 8.35 -37.93
C GLN A 223 16.74 7.58 -39.19
N ARG A 224 15.78 6.97 -39.89
CA ARG A 224 16.02 6.22 -41.09
C ARG A 224 16.50 7.12 -42.27
N ARG A 225 16.02 8.36 -42.30
CA ARG A 225 16.51 9.36 -43.29
C ARG A 225 17.97 9.76 -43.05
N LYS A 226 18.35 9.96 -41.76
CA LYS A 226 19.73 10.26 -41.38
C LYS A 226 20.69 9.14 -41.71
N ALA A 227 20.31 7.87 -41.48
CA ALA A 227 21.13 6.71 -41.78
C ALA A 227 21.35 6.43 -43.30
N LYS A 228 20.51 6.98 -44.17
CA LYS A 228 20.69 6.87 -45.64
C LYS A 228 21.56 7.96 -46.22
N ASN A 229 21.86 9.01 -45.49
CA ASN A 229 22.66 10.17 -45.94
C ASN A 229 24.11 10.12 -45.41
N ILE A 230 24.53 8.99 -44.78
CA ILE A 230 25.90 8.64 -44.45
C ILE A 230 26.34 7.51 -45.41
#